data_0aca9c6b438c40cf48f9869cd946dafe
#
_entry.id   0aca9c6b438c40cf48f9869cd946dafe
#
_cell.length_a   1.000
_cell.length_b   1.000
_cell.length_c   1.000
_cell.angle_alpha   90.00
_cell.angle_beta   90.00
_cell.angle_gamma   90.00
#
_symmetry.space_group_name_H-M   'P 1'
#
loop_
_entity.id
_entity.type
_entity.pdbx_description
1 polymer ?
#
loop_
_entity_poly.entity_id
_entity_poly.type
_entity_poly.pdbx_seq_one_letter_code
_entity_poly.pdbx_strand_id
1 'polypeptide(L)'
;MDKKDIVEILERIGTMLEIKGENPFKVRAYFAGARTLQTMEDDLGEVIAEGRLGEIPGIGKALTEKIETLYATGELEFYDKLLASVPSGLLDLLDIPGLGGKKIKVLHEELAIDSIDSLTEACNEGKVAELKGFGEKTQEKILSGIKNREAYAARHLWWKARGVADRILPGLQALPQVDRVEVAGSLRRGMETVGDLDFLVASSEPEPIMDWFTQMEGIAEITAHGDTKSSVRLDDGMQADLRVVPVEQFFFALHHFTGSKDHNVRMRQKALSLGLSLSEWGLRPEEEKDSSRKTGLVEAHSEEDIFKALGLQYVPPALREGRGEVEAAEKNELPELLELSDLKGCFHNHTTASDGRNTLEEMAAEADARGWEYLGIADHSKSSFQANGLDEERLARQVKVIRELNDSGRFRVYVFAGSEVDVLSGGKLDFEDTVLESLDYVVASVHAGLTQDEKTMTARIITTLEHPSVTMFGHLSTRLLLRREPSQMDTAKIIDAAIANGKILELNANPMRLDMDWRHWRRAAEKGLLCCINPDAHATHHFDYQLAGVNAARKGWLTTKNVLNSRTLSEVKEYLSIID
;
A
#
# COMPACT_ATOMS: atom_id res chain seq x y z
N MET A 1 -10.52 -24.50 4.20
CA MET A 1 -9.40 -23.55 4.15
C MET A 1 -8.96 -23.38 2.71
N ASP A 2 -8.60 -22.19 2.25
CA ASP A 2 -8.18 -22.00 0.86
C ASP A 2 -6.71 -22.39 0.62
N LYS A 3 -6.32 -22.50 -0.66
CA LYS A 3 -4.95 -22.90 -1.07
C LYS A 3 -3.88 -21.97 -0.49
N LYS A 4 -4.16 -20.68 -0.41
CA LYS A 4 -3.20 -19.67 0.08
C LYS A 4 -2.93 -19.82 1.57
N ASP A 5 -3.97 -20.02 2.35
CA ASP A 5 -3.85 -20.24 3.81
C ASP A 5 -3.03 -21.51 4.10
N ILE A 6 -3.24 -22.56 3.31
CA ILE A 6 -2.50 -23.82 3.43
C ILE A 6 -1.01 -23.61 3.11
N VAL A 7 -0.71 -22.86 2.05
CA VAL A 7 0.67 -22.49 1.68
C VAL A 7 1.34 -21.75 2.85
N GLU A 8 0.66 -20.74 3.41
CA GLU A 8 1.19 -19.96 4.54
C GLU A 8 1.45 -20.81 5.77
N ILE A 9 0.56 -21.74 6.10
CA ILE A 9 0.76 -22.69 7.21
C ILE A 9 1.96 -23.60 6.96
N LEU A 10 2.13 -24.13 5.74
CA LEU A 10 3.28 -24.98 5.41
C LEU A 10 4.61 -24.21 5.50
N GLU A 11 4.66 -22.97 5.04
CA GLU A 11 5.84 -22.11 5.19
C GLU A 11 6.15 -21.81 6.66
N ARG A 12 5.13 -21.50 7.46
CA ARG A 12 5.30 -21.32 8.91
C ARG A 12 5.79 -22.58 9.60
N ILE A 13 5.28 -23.75 9.23
CA ILE A 13 5.80 -25.04 9.73
C ILE A 13 7.28 -25.20 9.36
N GLY A 14 7.64 -24.95 8.09
CA GLY A 14 9.02 -25.02 7.62
C GLY A 14 9.94 -24.12 8.44
N THR A 15 9.54 -22.89 8.69
CA THR A 15 10.29 -21.88 9.47
C THR A 15 10.44 -22.30 10.93
N MET A 16 9.38 -22.76 11.58
CA MET A 16 9.44 -23.23 12.97
C MET A 16 10.33 -24.47 13.13
N LEU A 17 10.27 -25.40 12.18
CA LEU A 17 11.18 -26.57 12.15
C LEU A 17 12.64 -26.13 11.97
N GLU A 18 12.88 -25.08 11.18
CA GLU A 18 14.22 -24.51 10.98
C GLU A 18 14.76 -23.86 12.27
N ILE A 19 13.93 -23.09 12.99
CA ILE A 19 14.26 -22.50 14.30
C ILE A 19 14.60 -23.62 15.30
N LYS A 20 13.85 -24.70 15.31
CA LYS A 20 14.11 -25.87 16.19
C LYS A 20 15.32 -26.71 15.78
N GLY A 21 15.94 -26.40 14.66
CA GLY A 21 17.09 -27.17 14.16
C GLY A 21 16.75 -28.59 13.71
N GLU A 22 15.52 -28.81 13.28
CA GLU A 22 15.06 -30.08 12.71
C GLU A 22 15.83 -30.43 11.42
N ASN A 23 15.72 -31.71 11.02
CA ASN A 23 16.40 -32.23 9.84
C ASN A 23 16.16 -31.30 8.60
N PRO A 24 17.25 -30.81 7.95
CA PRO A 24 17.15 -29.91 6.82
C PRO A 24 16.37 -30.47 5.61
N PHE A 25 16.28 -31.80 5.47
CA PHE A 25 15.46 -32.42 4.43
C PHE A 25 13.96 -32.26 4.73
N LYS A 26 13.59 -32.41 6.02
CA LYS A 26 12.22 -32.21 6.49
C LYS A 26 11.80 -30.74 6.31
N VAL A 27 12.64 -29.79 6.71
CA VAL A 27 12.43 -28.35 6.52
C VAL A 27 12.20 -28.03 5.04
N ARG A 28 13.12 -28.51 4.17
CA ARG A 28 13.02 -28.30 2.72
C ARG A 28 11.75 -28.89 2.10
N ALA A 29 11.26 -30.02 2.62
CA ALA A 29 10.04 -30.65 2.12
C ALA A 29 8.80 -29.74 2.32
N TYR A 30 8.69 -29.04 3.46
CA TYR A 30 7.61 -28.10 3.70
C TYR A 30 7.67 -26.87 2.77
N PHE A 31 8.84 -26.27 2.61
CA PHE A 31 9.01 -25.14 1.68
C PHE A 31 8.80 -25.56 0.22
N ALA A 32 9.25 -26.76 -0.16
CA ALA A 32 9.00 -27.28 -1.51
C ALA A 32 7.51 -27.55 -1.74
N GLY A 33 6.82 -28.16 -0.77
CA GLY A 33 5.39 -28.42 -0.86
C GLY A 33 4.56 -27.13 -0.90
N ALA A 34 4.90 -26.15 -0.08
CA ALA A 34 4.30 -24.82 -0.12
C ALA A 34 4.46 -24.17 -1.51
N ARG A 35 5.70 -24.20 -2.03
CA ARG A 35 5.98 -23.67 -3.38
C ARG A 35 5.22 -24.42 -4.47
N THR A 36 5.18 -25.74 -4.40
CA THR A 36 4.44 -26.56 -5.37
C THR A 36 2.95 -26.22 -5.36
N LEU A 37 2.33 -26.07 -4.19
CA LEU A 37 0.93 -25.64 -4.09
C LEU A 37 0.74 -24.22 -4.62
N GLN A 38 1.67 -23.33 -4.34
CA GLN A 38 1.62 -21.94 -4.78
C GLN A 38 1.64 -21.81 -6.30
N THR A 39 2.46 -22.65 -6.98
CA THR A 39 2.62 -22.65 -8.45
C THR A 39 1.68 -23.62 -9.18
N MET A 40 0.85 -24.38 -8.46
CA MET A 40 -0.08 -25.33 -9.04
C MET A 40 -1.23 -24.59 -9.74
N GLU A 41 -1.43 -24.87 -11.03
CA GLU A 41 -2.47 -24.27 -11.86
C GLU A 41 -3.86 -24.90 -11.59
N ASP A 42 -3.88 -26.20 -11.28
CA ASP A 42 -5.10 -26.95 -11.01
C ASP A 42 -5.79 -26.45 -9.72
N ASP A 43 -7.13 -26.54 -9.68
CA ASP A 43 -7.89 -26.29 -8.45
C ASP A 43 -7.53 -27.34 -7.38
N LEU A 44 -7.14 -26.86 -6.20
CA LEU A 44 -6.72 -27.76 -5.12
C LEU A 44 -7.82 -28.72 -4.69
N GLY A 45 -9.07 -28.26 -4.70
CA GLY A 45 -10.23 -29.10 -4.32
C GLY A 45 -10.47 -30.23 -5.33
N GLU A 46 -10.33 -29.96 -6.62
CA GLU A 46 -10.44 -30.97 -7.67
C GLU A 46 -9.32 -32.00 -7.57
N VAL A 47 -8.07 -31.54 -7.40
CA VAL A 47 -6.88 -32.42 -7.26
C VAL A 47 -7.02 -33.33 -6.04
N ILE A 48 -7.53 -32.81 -4.90
CA ILE A 48 -7.81 -33.61 -3.70
C ILE A 48 -8.93 -34.61 -3.96
N ALA A 49 -10.03 -34.20 -4.59
CA ALA A 49 -11.17 -35.06 -4.88
C ALA A 49 -10.80 -36.22 -5.82
N GLU A 50 -9.88 -36.00 -6.73
CA GLU A 50 -9.36 -37.01 -7.64
C GLU A 50 -8.24 -37.89 -7.05
N GLY A 51 -7.76 -37.56 -5.85
CA GLY A 51 -6.68 -38.27 -5.17
C GLY A 51 -5.30 -38.10 -5.80
N ARG A 52 -5.11 -37.09 -6.65
CA ARG A 52 -3.85 -36.83 -7.42
C ARG A 52 -2.78 -36.05 -6.64
N LEU A 53 -3.12 -35.51 -5.48
CA LEU A 53 -2.21 -34.61 -4.74
C LEU A 53 -0.85 -35.23 -4.44
N GLY A 54 -0.82 -36.54 -4.13
CA GLY A 54 0.43 -37.28 -3.87
C GLY A 54 1.27 -37.61 -5.11
N GLU A 55 0.74 -37.38 -6.31
CA GLU A 55 1.44 -37.58 -7.58
C GLU A 55 2.22 -36.34 -8.00
N ILE A 56 1.94 -35.18 -7.37
CA ILE A 56 2.55 -33.91 -7.70
C ILE A 56 4.00 -33.86 -7.20
N PRO A 57 5.00 -33.58 -8.07
CA PRO A 57 6.39 -33.47 -7.67
C PRO A 57 6.58 -32.44 -6.54
N GLY A 58 7.21 -32.86 -5.44
CA GLY A 58 7.41 -32.02 -4.26
C GLY A 58 6.37 -32.22 -3.15
N ILE A 59 5.27 -32.91 -3.39
CA ILE A 59 4.26 -33.25 -2.37
C ILE A 59 4.34 -34.76 -2.08
N GLY A 60 5.06 -35.12 -1.02
CA GLY A 60 5.13 -36.50 -0.55
C GLY A 60 3.94 -36.87 0.35
N LYS A 61 3.77 -38.18 0.58
CA LYS A 61 2.62 -38.75 1.33
C LYS A 61 2.32 -38.01 2.65
N ALA A 62 3.34 -37.67 3.45
CA ALA A 62 3.14 -36.97 4.72
C ALA A 62 2.65 -35.52 4.57
N LEU A 63 2.96 -34.86 3.45
CA LEU A 63 2.40 -33.53 3.12
C LEU A 63 0.99 -33.66 2.56
N THR A 64 0.72 -34.63 1.71
CA THR A 64 -0.62 -34.92 1.19
C THR A 64 -1.63 -35.01 2.33
N GLU A 65 -1.39 -35.88 3.32
CA GLU A 65 -2.28 -36.06 4.46
C GLU A 65 -2.54 -34.74 5.23
N LYS A 66 -1.53 -33.88 5.37
CA LYS A 66 -1.66 -32.59 6.07
C LYS A 66 -2.43 -31.55 5.26
N ILE A 67 -2.15 -31.49 3.97
CA ILE A 67 -2.82 -30.57 3.05
C ILE A 67 -4.30 -30.93 2.97
N GLU A 68 -4.63 -32.20 2.81
CA GLU A 68 -6.02 -32.69 2.81
C GLU A 68 -6.74 -32.38 4.12
N THR A 69 -6.05 -32.57 5.27
CA THR A 69 -6.59 -32.23 6.59
C THR A 69 -6.89 -30.74 6.70
N LEU A 70 -5.92 -29.87 6.35
CA LEU A 70 -6.09 -28.42 6.38
C LEU A 70 -7.21 -27.97 5.43
N TYR A 71 -7.27 -28.53 4.23
CA TYR A 71 -8.33 -28.21 3.27
C TYR A 71 -9.71 -28.54 3.81
N ALA A 72 -9.87 -29.74 4.40
CA ALA A 72 -11.15 -30.24 4.87
C ALA A 72 -11.61 -29.61 6.20
N THR A 73 -10.71 -29.41 7.15
CA THR A 73 -11.06 -29.03 8.53
C THR A 73 -10.65 -27.59 8.90
N GLY A 74 -9.69 -27.03 8.21
CA GLY A 74 -9.08 -25.76 8.59
C GLY A 74 -8.08 -25.85 9.75
N GLU A 75 -7.88 -27.03 10.34
CA GLU A 75 -7.05 -27.25 11.53
C GLU A 75 -6.01 -28.33 11.28
N LEU A 76 -4.86 -28.24 11.96
CA LEU A 76 -3.79 -29.23 11.90
C LEU A 76 -3.10 -29.38 13.26
N GLU A 77 -3.42 -30.45 13.98
CA GLU A 77 -2.86 -30.74 15.31
C GLU A 77 -1.33 -30.67 15.33
N PHE A 78 -0.67 -31.09 14.24
CA PHE A 78 0.79 -31.01 14.12
C PHE A 78 1.27 -29.56 14.15
N TYR A 79 0.57 -28.65 13.48
CA TYR A 79 0.88 -27.21 13.47
C TYR A 79 0.71 -26.61 14.85
N ASP A 80 -0.39 -26.91 15.53
CA ASP A 80 -0.69 -26.39 16.86
C ASP A 80 0.32 -26.85 17.91
N LYS A 81 0.69 -28.14 17.88
CA LYS A 81 1.74 -28.69 18.75
C LYS A 81 3.10 -28.07 18.46
N LEU A 82 3.41 -27.83 17.20
CA LEU A 82 4.67 -27.19 16.79
C LEU A 82 4.72 -25.73 17.25
N LEU A 83 3.64 -24.98 17.05
CA LEU A 83 3.48 -23.61 17.49
C LEU A 83 3.64 -23.48 19.01
N ALA A 84 3.00 -24.34 19.78
CA ALA A 84 3.13 -24.39 21.23
C ALA A 84 4.54 -24.79 21.73
N SER A 85 5.34 -25.42 20.88
CA SER A 85 6.69 -25.88 21.22
C SER A 85 7.82 -24.91 20.90
N VAL A 86 7.53 -23.81 20.21
CA VAL A 86 8.47 -22.72 19.92
C VAL A 86 8.16 -21.56 20.85
N PRO A 87 9.12 -21.01 21.59
CA PRO A 87 8.89 -19.81 22.40
C PRO A 87 8.32 -18.68 21.56
N SER A 88 7.24 -18.05 22.04
CA SER A 88 6.55 -16.98 21.30
C SER A 88 7.49 -15.83 20.92
N GLY A 89 8.42 -15.46 21.79
CA GLY A 89 9.40 -14.43 21.51
C GLY A 89 10.33 -14.72 20.33
N LEU A 90 10.62 -16.02 20.02
CA LEU A 90 11.37 -16.36 18.81
C LEU A 90 10.54 -16.19 17.53
N LEU A 91 9.23 -16.36 17.62
CA LEU A 91 8.33 -16.09 16.50
C LEU A 91 8.22 -14.60 16.22
N ASP A 92 8.25 -13.77 17.25
CA ASP A 92 8.25 -12.31 17.13
C ASP A 92 9.51 -11.78 16.40
N LEU A 93 10.63 -12.51 16.49
CA LEU A 93 11.85 -12.15 15.75
C LEU A 93 11.72 -12.33 14.22
N LEU A 94 10.78 -13.15 13.76
CA LEU A 94 10.52 -13.34 12.32
C LEU A 94 9.97 -12.06 11.65
N ASP A 95 9.35 -11.18 12.42
CA ASP A 95 8.83 -9.89 11.95
C ASP A 95 9.95 -8.86 11.69
N ILE A 96 11.19 -9.17 12.12
CA ILE A 96 12.32 -8.27 11.91
C ILE A 96 12.94 -8.52 10.53
N PRO A 97 12.99 -7.53 9.64
CA PRO A 97 13.54 -7.67 8.30
C PRO A 97 14.95 -8.24 8.28
N GLY A 98 15.14 -9.33 7.53
CA GLY A 98 16.44 -10.00 7.38
C GLY A 98 16.75 -11.05 8.44
N LEU A 99 15.81 -11.33 9.38
CA LEU A 99 15.84 -12.48 10.26
C LEU A 99 14.91 -13.59 9.72
N GLY A 100 15.50 -14.68 9.27
CA GLY A 100 14.79 -15.92 8.96
C GLY A 100 15.11 -17.01 9.98
N GLY A 101 14.43 -18.15 9.92
CA GLY A 101 14.55 -19.24 10.89
C GLY A 101 16.00 -19.65 11.20
N LYS A 102 16.87 -19.72 10.20
CA LYS A 102 18.31 -20.05 10.40
C LYS A 102 19.04 -19.04 11.27
N LYS A 103 18.81 -17.75 11.02
CA LYS A 103 19.46 -16.69 11.80
C LYS A 103 18.93 -16.65 13.22
N ILE A 104 17.61 -16.79 13.39
CA ILE A 104 16.96 -16.84 14.69
C ILE A 104 17.49 -18.03 15.50
N LYS A 105 17.64 -19.21 14.88
CA LYS A 105 18.24 -20.36 15.50
C LYS A 105 19.66 -20.05 16.05
N VAL A 106 20.52 -19.45 15.22
CA VAL A 106 21.89 -19.10 15.63
C VAL A 106 21.88 -18.09 16.78
N LEU A 107 21.04 -17.06 16.71
CA LEU A 107 20.87 -16.07 17.77
C LEU A 107 20.44 -16.71 19.09
N HIS A 108 19.49 -17.65 19.01
CA HIS A 108 19.02 -18.37 20.20
C HIS A 108 20.07 -19.34 20.78
N GLU A 109 20.72 -20.14 19.94
CA GLU A 109 21.71 -21.13 20.38
C GLU A 109 23.00 -20.50 20.92
N GLU A 110 23.51 -19.42 20.27
CA GLU A 110 24.81 -18.83 20.59
C GLU A 110 24.73 -17.71 21.64
N LEU A 111 23.62 -16.96 21.68
CA LEU A 111 23.45 -15.79 22.56
C LEU A 111 22.24 -15.91 23.49
N ALA A 112 21.55 -17.06 23.52
CA ALA A 112 20.31 -17.28 24.29
C ALA A 112 19.23 -16.21 24.07
N ILE A 113 19.19 -15.62 22.88
CA ILE A 113 18.17 -14.62 22.50
C ILE A 113 16.81 -15.33 22.36
N ASP A 114 15.83 -14.86 23.09
CA ASP A 114 14.47 -15.41 23.13
C ASP A 114 13.37 -14.35 22.96
N SER A 115 13.76 -13.08 22.81
CA SER A 115 12.86 -11.92 22.70
C SER A 115 13.50 -10.80 21.90
N ILE A 116 12.69 -9.80 21.51
CA ILE A 116 13.19 -8.60 20.84
C ILE A 116 14.07 -7.77 21.78
N ASP A 117 13.73 -7.74 23.07
CA ASP A 117 14.50 -7.00 24.06
C ASP A 117 15.91 -7.60 24.23
N SER A 118 16.01 -8.93 24.38
CA SER A 118 17.30 -9.61 24.48
C SER A 118 18.13 -9.47 23.18
N LEU A 119 17.48 -9.45 22.02
CA LEU A 119 18.15 -9.19 20.75
C LEU A 119 18.66 -7.74 20.65
N THR A 120 17.85 -6.77 21.11
CA THR A 120 18.22 -5.35 21.13
C THR A 120 19.44 -5.12 22.01
N GLU A 121 19.47 -5.72 23.21
CA GLU A 121 20.59 -5.64 24.13
C GLU A 121 21.86 -6.24 23.51
N ALA A 122 21.76 -7.45 22.96
CA ALA A 122 22.89 -8.13 22.31
C ALA A 122 23.44 -7.33 21.11
N CYS A 123 22.58 -6.68 20.33
CA CYS A 123 22.99 -5.81 19.24
C CYS A 123 23.70 -4.54 19.76
N ASN A 124 23.19 -3.90 20.80
CA ASN A 124 23.80 -2.71 21.39
C ASN A 124 25.17 -3.00 22.02
N GLU A 125 25.37 -4.19 22.51
CA GLU A 125 26.64 -4.69 23.04
C GLU A 125 27.63 -5.17 21.96
N GLY A 126 27.21 -5.18 20.67
CA GLY A 126 28.03 -5.64 19.55
C GLY A 126 28.13 -7.16 19.38
N LYS A 127 27.53 -7.94 20.28
CA LYS A 127 27.63 -9.43 20.32
C LYS A 127 27.08 -10.09 19.05
N VAL A 128 26.04 -9.51 18.43
CA VAL A 128 25.43 -10.05 17.20
C VAL A 128 26.40 -9.93 16.02
N ALA A 129 27.15 -8.83 15.93
CA ALA A 129 28.11 -8.62 14.85
C ALA A 129 29.28 -9.62 14.85
N GLU A 130 29.60 -10.18 16.02
CA GLU A 130 30.67 -11.18 16.20
C GLU A 130 30.27 -12.58 15.71
N LEU A 131 28.97 -12.85 15.56
CA LEU A 131 28.49 -14.15 15.13
C LEU A 131 28.82 -14.41 13.65
N LYS A 132 29.19 -15.64 13.36
CA LYS A 132 29.46 -16.07 11.98
C LYS A 132 28.23 -15.92 11.10
N GLY A 133 28.34 -15.11 10.05
CA GLY A 133 27.27 -14.85 9.08
C GLY A 133 26.40 -13.65 9.41
N PHE A 134 26.75 -12.85 10.46
CA PHE A 134 26.06 -11.61 10.78
C PHE A 134 26.90 -10.37 10.38
N GLY A 135 27.90 -9.97 11.14
CA GLY A 135 28.70 -8.78 10.90
C GLY A 135 27.97 -7.46 11.21
N GLU A 136 28.72 -6.34 11.28
CA GLU A 136 28.22 -5.02 11.68
C GLU A 136 27.01 -4.55 10.87
N LYS A 137 27.06 -4.66 9.54
CA LYS A 137 25.93 -4.25 8.66
C LYS A 137 24.64 -5.03 8.92
N THR A 138 24.75 -6.30 9.33
CA THR A 138 23.56 -7.10 9.66
C THR A 138 23.00 -6.67 11.00
N GLN A 139 23.84 -6.41 11.98
CA GLN A 139 23.45 -5.91 13.29
C GLN A 139 22.77 -4.53 13.18
N GLU A 140 23.32 -3.60 12.40
CA GLU A 140 22.70 -2.30 12.14
C GLU A 140 21.31 -2.44 11.49
N LYS A 141 21.17 -3.37 10.53
CA LYS A 141 19.87 -3.66 9.90
C LYS A 141 18.87 -4.26 10.90
N ILE A 142 19.30 -5.11 11.79
CA ILE A 142 18.45 -5.67 12.85
C ILE A 142 17.98 -4.56 13.78
N LEU A 143 18.87 -3.70 14.28
CA LEU A 143 18.51 -2.57 15.14
C LEU A 143 17.54 -1.61 14.44
N SER A 144 17.79 -1.30 13.18
CA SER A 144 16.86 -0.49 12.37
C SER A 144 15.50 -1.18 12.22
N GLY A 145 15.49 -2.49 11.97
CA GLY A 145 14.26 -3.29 11.86
C GLY A 145 13.45 -3.31 13.16
N ILE A 146 14.11 -3.43 14.30
CA ILE A 146 13.45 -3.38 15.62
C ILE A 146 12.84 -2.01 15.86
N LYS A 147 13.59 -0.93 15.64
CA LYS A 147 13.09 0.44 15.77
C LYS A 147 11.90 0.73 14.85
N ASN A 148 11.97 0.24 13.62
CA ASN A 148 10.89 0.38 12.66
C ASN A 148 9.66 -0.44 13.07
N ARG A 149 9.84 -1.65 13.62
CA ARG A 149 8.74 -2.48 14.12
C ARG A 149 7.93 -1.77 15.20
N GLU A 150 8.57 -1.14 16.17
CA GLU A 150 7.86 -0.35 17.20
C GLU A 150 7.10 0.82 16.58
N ALA A 151 7.73 1.53 15.64
CA ALA A 151 7.10 2.62 14.91
C ALA A 151 5.95 2.12 14.00
N TYR A 152 6.08 0.93 13.43
CA TYR A 152 5.08 0.33 12.53
C TYR A 152 3.94 -0.35 13.27
N ALA A 153 4.20 -0.95 14.44
CA ALA A 153 3.18 -1.58 15.27
C ALA A 153 2.08 -0.60 15.72
N ALA A 154 2.41 0.70 15.81
CA ALA A 154 1.47 1.76 16.13
C ALA A 154 0.78 2.37 14.89
N ARG A 155 1.00 1.83 13.68
CA ARG A 155 0.45 2.40 12.45
C ARG A 155 -0.24 1.34 11.59
N HIS A 156 -1.22 1.80 10.83
CA HIS A 156 -2.03 0.97 9.94
C HIS A 156 -2.00 1.53 8.52
N LEU A 157 -2.10 0.67 7.51
CA LEU A 157 -2.25 1.12 6.12
C LEU A 157 -3.54 1.95 6.00
N TRP A 158 -3.48 3.03 5.24
CA TRP A 158 -4.66 3.88 4.96
C TRP A 158 -5.87 3.06 4.50
N TRP A 159 -5.65 2.09 3.63
CA TRP A 159 -6.70 1.21 3.09
C TRP A 159 -7.44 0.43 4.17
N LYS A 160 -6.69 -0.17 5.11
CA LYS A 160 -7.26 -0.88 6.26
C LYS A 160 -8.02 0.08 7.17
N ALA A 161 -7.42 1.20 7.51
CA ALA A 161 -8.01 2.23 8.38
C ALA A 161 -9.29 2.82 7.76
N ARG A 162 -9.30 3.07 6.46
CA ARG A 162 -10.47 3.50 5.72
C ARG A 162 -11.60 2.47 5.81
N GLY A 163 -11.33 1.19 5.58
CA GLY A 163 -12.33 0.14 5.71
C GLY A 163 -12.92 0.02 7.11
N VAL A 164 -12.14 0.31 8.16
CA VAL A 164 -12.64 0.38 9.54
C VAL A 164 -13.55 1.61 9.72
N ALA A 165 -13.11 2.78 9.27
CA ALA A 165 -13.90 4.01 9.34
C ALA A 165 -15.24 3.88 8.60
N ASP A 166 -15.23 3.28 7.42
CA ASP A 166 -16.43 3.05 6.60
C ASP A 166 -17.46 2.10 7.26
N ARG A 167 -17.03 1.26 8.21
CA ARG A 167 -17.94 0.44 9.04
C ARG A 167 -18.53 1.23 10.21
N ILE A 168 -17.78 2.16 10.81
CA ILE A 168 -18.20 2.92 12.00
C ILE A 168 -19.09 4.12 11.62
N LEU A 169 -18.73 4.83 10.55
CA LEU A 169 -19.44 6.06 10.12
C LEU A 169 -20.96 5.89 9.95
N PRO A 170 -21.48 4.84 9.29
CA PRO A 170 -22.93 4.68 9.14
C PRO A 170 -23.67 4.56 10.46
N GLY A 171 -23.05 3.92 11.46
CA GLY A 171 -23.64 3.79 12.80
C GLY A 171 -23.72 5.16 13.52
N LEU A 172 -22.67 5.97 13.43
CA LEU A 172 -22.69 7.34 13.96
C LEU A 172 -23.71 8.20 13.22
N GLN A 173 -23.78 8.12 11.89
CA GLN A 173 -24.73 8.89 11.07
C GLN A 173 -26.19 8.54 11.35
N ALA A 174 -26.47 7.30 11.79
CA ALA A 174 -27.82 6.85 12.09
C ALA A 174 -28.37 7.34 13.45
N LEU A 175 -27.51 7.88 14.32
CA LEU A 175 -27.94 8.40 15.62
C LEU A 175 -28.74 9.70 15.46
N PRO A 176 -29.95 9.80 16.04
CA PRO A 176 -30.79 10.99 15.88
C PRO A 176 -30.21 12.27 16.48
N GLN A 177 -29.23 12.15 17.38
CA GLN A 177 -28.54 13.28 18.01
C GLN A 177 -27.40 13.83 17.14
N VAL A 178 -27.05 13.16 16.05
CA VAL A 178 -25.92 13.54 15.19
C VAL A 178 -26.41 14.49 14.08
N ASP A 179 -25.98 15.75 14.13
CA ASP A 179 -26.23 16.72 13.06
C ASP A 179 -25.27 16.51 11.88
N ARG A 180 -23.99 16.23 12.18
CA ARG A 180 -22.93 15.97 11.21
C ARG A 180 -21.89 15.03 11.78
N VAL A 181 -21.27 14.21 10.94
CA VAL A 181 -20.11 13.40 11.28
C VAL A 181 -19.13 13.33 10.13
N GLU A 182 -17.84 13.46 10.43
CA GLU A 182 -16.75 13.34 9.47
C GLU A 182 -15.55 12.63 10.11
N VAL A 183 -14.76 11.96 9.29
CA VAL A 183 -13.40 11.56 9.68
C VAL A 183 -12.48 12.78 9.60
N ALA A 184 -11.48 12.80 10.46
CA ALA A 184 -10.45 13.83 10.50
C ALA A 184 -9.04 13.20 10.41
N GLY A 185 -8.04 13.88 10.91
CA GLY A 185 -6.68 13.36 11.06
C GLY A 185 -5.99 12.95 9.77
N SER A 186 -5.05 12.06 9.93
CA SER A 186 -4.23 11.55 8.83
C SER A 186 -5.01 10.70 7.83
N LEU A 187 -6.12 10.06 8.26
CA LEU A 187 -7.01 9.31 7.39
C LEU A 187 -7.68 10.24 6.37
N ARG A 188 -8.25 11.35 6.82
CA ARG A 188 -8.90 12.34 5.94
C ARG A 188 -7.93 12.98 4.96
N ARG A 189 -6.68 13.19 5.39
CA ARG A 189 -5.63 13.72 4.51
C ARG A 189 -5.11 12.70 3.50
N GLY A 190 -5.53 11.44 3.55
CA GLY A 190 -5.07 10.38 2.65
C GLY A 190 -3.59 10.03 2.85
N MET A 191 -3.09 10.04 4.10
CA MET A 191 -1.73 9.58 4.39
C MET A 191 -1.62 8.08 4.13
N GLU A 192 -0.50 7.64 3.57
CA GLU A 192 -0.27 6.22 3.22
C GLU A 192 -0.40 5.26 4.40
N THR A 193 -0.12 5.76 5.62
CA THR A 193 -0.35 5.06 6.88
C THR A 193 -0.94 6.01 7.91
N VAL A 194 -1.75 5.49 8.82
CA VAL A 194 -2.41 6.24 9.90
C VAL A 194 -2.10 5.63 11.26
N GLY A 195 -2.02 6.44 12.31
CA GLY A 195 -1.81 5.97 13.69
C GLY A 195 -3.12 5.62 14.37
N ASP A 196 -4.13 6.44 14.13
CA ASP A 196 -5.43 6.43 14.79
C ASP A 196 -6.54 6.86 13.84
N LEU A 197 -7.77 6.59 14.21
CA LEU A 197 -8.97 7.08 13.54
C LEU A 197 -9.54 8.24 14.35
N ASP A 198 -9.66 9.40 13.73
CA ASP A 198 -10.30 10.56 14.33
C ASP A 198 -11.72 10.73 13.75
N PHE A 199 -12.74 10.64 14.60
CA PHE A 199 -14.12 10.98 14.25
C PHE A 199 -14.52 12.29 14.92
N LEU A 200 -15.13 13.17 14.14
CA LEU A 200 -15.67 14.45 14.62
C LEU A 200 -17.17 14.49 14.38
N VAL A 201 -17.93 14.78 15.42
CA VAL A 201 -19.39 14.88 15.37
C VAL A 201 -19.83 16.26 15.82
N ALA A 202 -20.83 16.83 15.11
CA ALA A 202 -21.59 17.99 15.55
C ALA A 202 -22.84 17.52 16.29
N SER A 203 -23.03 17.95 17.53
CA SER A 203 -24.25 17.66 18.31
C SER A 203 -24.39 18.60 19.51
N SER A 204 -25.63 18.84 19.93
CA SER A 204 -25.97 19.45 21.22
C SER A 204 -26.12 18.43 22.35
N GLU A 205 -26.18 17.13 22.05
CA GLU A 205 -26.41 16.03 22.96
C GLU A 205 -25.30 14.98 22.86
N PRO A 206 -24.11 15.20 23.43
CA PRO A 206 -22.96 14.34 23.26
C PRO A 206 -23.07 12.97 23.95
N GLU A 207 -23.74 12.88 25.13
CA GLU A 207 -23.75 11.70 25.97
C GLU A 207 -24.23 10.43 25.26
N PRO A 208 -25.38 10.39 24.53
CA PRO A 208 -25.81 9.19 23.83
C PRO A 208 -24.86 8.75 22.71
N ILE A 209 -24.14 9.71 22.11
CA ILE A 209 -23.16 9.44 21.05
C ILE A 209 -21.90 8.83 21.64
N MET A 210 -21.41 9.34 22.77
CA MET A 210 -20.28 8.79 23.50
C MET A 210 -20.57 7.38 24.01
N ASP A 211 -21.77 7.14 24.52
CA ASP A 211 -22.21 5.82 24.98
C ASP A 211 -22.28 4.83 23.83
N TRP A 212 -22.87 5.21 22.69
CA TRP A 212 -22.90 4.36 21.50
C TRP A 212 -21.50 4.00 21.04
N PHE A 213 -20.59 4.99 20.95
CA PHE A 213 -19.23 4.78 20.47
C PHE A 213 -18.43 3.85 21.36
N THR A 214 -18.62 3.92 22.68
CA THR A 214 -17.91 3.05 23.64
C THR A 214 -18.57 1.69 23.85
N GLN A 215 -19.76 1.45 23.27
CA GLN A 215 -20.50 0.18 23.35
C GLN A 215 -20.65 -0.53 21.99
N MET A 216 -20.12 0.06 20.91
CA MET A 216 -20.18 -0.58 19.58
C MET A 216 -19.42 -1.91 19.54
N GLU A 217 -19.76 -2.79 18.64
CA GLU A 217 -19.08 -4.07 18.43
C GLU A 217 -17.62 -3.87 17.96
N GLY A 218 -16.73 -4.78 18.39
CA GLY A 218 -15.33 -4.76 17.98
C GLY A 218 -14.41 -3.87 18.85
N ILE A 219 -14.82 -3.53 20.07
CA ILE A 219 -13.99 -2.82 21.04
C ILE A 219 -13.29 -3.81 21.97
N ALA A 220 -11.95 -3.78 21.95
CA ALA A 220 -11.12 -4.51 22.91
C ALA A 220 -10.97 -3.76 24.24
N GLU A 221 -10.89 -2.43 24.21
CA GLU A 221 -10.62 -1.60 25.39
C GLU A 221 -11.19 -0.19 25.23
N ILE A 222 -11.78 0.37 26.30
CA ILE A 222 -12.11 1.78 26.40
C ILE A 222 -10.95 2.48 27.08
N THR A 223 -10.17 3.27 26.33
CA THR A 223 -8.98 3.96 26.84
C THR A 223 -9.31 5.31 27.49
N ALA A 224 -10.41 5.95 27.07
CA ALA A 224 -10.96 7.14 27.68
C ALA A 224 -12.46 7.26 27.40
N HIS A 225 -13.24 7.75 28.40
CA HIS A 225 -14.65 8.10 28.24
C HIS A 225 -14.90 9.42 28.95
N GLY A 226 -15.15 10.48 28.21
CA GLY A 226 -15.43 11.80 28.70
C GLY A 226 -16.67 12.42 28.05
N ASP A 227 -17.08 13.59 28.52
CA ASP A 227 -18.31 14.25 28.07
C ASP A 227 -18.32 14.64 26.59
N THR A 228 -17.16 14.97 26.04
CA THR A 228 -17.01 15.43 24.64
C THR A 228 -15.88 14.74 23.88
N LYS A 229 -15.14 13.83 24.54
CA LYS A 229 -14.13 12.98 23.91
C LYS A 229 -14.15 11.60 24.51
N SER A 230 -14.19 10.57 23.66
CA SER A 230 -13.95 9.17 24.02
C SER A 230 -12.90 8.56 23.12
N SER A 231 -12.17 7.60 23.65
CA SER A 231 -11.12 6.87 22.93
C SER A 231 -11.27 5.37 23.19
N VAL A 232 -11.19 4.58 22.15
CA VAL A 232 -11.27 3.12 22.22
C VAL A 232 -10.12 2.48 21.47
N ARG A 233 -9.77 1.27 21.87
CA ARG A 233 -8.92 0.37 21.09
C ARG A 233 -9.80 -0.73 20.51
N LEU A 234 -9.75 -0.89 19.20
CA LEU A 234 -10.48 -1.92 18.49
C LEU A 234 -9.78 -3.28 18.59
N ASP A 235 -10.50 -4.38 18.32
CA ASP A 235 -9.99 -5.76 18.38
C ASP A 235 -8.76 -5.99 17.49
N ASP A 236 -8.64 -5.24 16.40
CA ASP A 236 -7.49 -5.29 15.49
C ASP A 236 -6.31 -4.39 15.92
N GLY A 237 -6.38 -3.83 17.14
CA GLY A 237 -5.36 -2.99 17.76
C GLY A 237 -5.40 -1.51 17.35
N MET A 238 -6.28 -1.11 16.42
CA MET A 238 -6.39 0.27 15.97
C MET A 238 -7.05 1.14 17.05
N GLN A 239 -6.47 2.31 17.31
CA GLN A 239 -7.10 3.31 18.17
C GLN A 239 -8.11 4.12 17.38
N ALA A 240 -9.26 4.40 17.99
CA ALA A 240 -10.26 5.30 17.44
C ALA A 240 -10.66 6.34 18.51
N ASP A 241 -10.64 7.59 18.11
CA ASP A 241 -10.99 8.76 18.93
C ASP A 241 -12.26 9.39 18.36
N LEU A 242 -13.24 9.64 19.23
CA LEU A 242 -14.44 10.40 18.90
C LEU A 242 -14.44 11.72 19.65
N ARG A 243 -14.73 12.81 18.94
CA ARG A 243 -14.99 14.13 19.52
C ARG A 243 -16.37 14.62 19.11
N VAL A 244 -17.11 15.17 20.07
CA VAL A 244 -18.36 15.87 19.82
C VAL A 244 -18.17 17.36 20.12
N VAL A 245 -18.59 18.20 19.18
CA VAL A 245 -18.49 19.66 19.27
C VAL A 245 -19.84 20.30 18.95
N PRO A 246 -20.11 21.54 19.44
CA PRO A 246 -21.26 22.31 19.01
C PRO A 246 -21.29 22.52 17.49
N VAL A 247 -22.50 22.58 16.91
CA VAL A 247 -22.71 22.68 15.46
C VAL A 247 -21.97 23.88 14.86
N GLU A 248 -21.97 25.01 15.52
CA GLU A 248 -21.32 26.25 15.08
C GLU A 248 -19.78 26.17 15.08
N GLN A 249 -19.20 25.22 15.80
CA GLN A 249 -17.74 25.01 15.87
C GLN A 249 -17.25 23.92 14.91
N PHE A 250 -18.16 23.16 14.33
CA PHE A 250 -17.82 21.93 13.61
C PHE A 250 -16.75 22.13 12.53
N PHE A 251 -16.87 23.11 11.65
CA PHE A 251 -15.92 23.30 10.55
C PHE A 251 -14.55 23.81 11.01
N PHE A 252 -14.49 24.58 12.10
CA PHE A 252 -13.22 24.99 12.71
C PHE A 252 -12.52 23.79 13.36
N ALA A 253 -13.28 22.98 14.09
CA ALA A 253 -12.78 21.74 14.67
C ALA A 253 -12.35 20.76 13.58
N LEU A 254 -13.15 20.60 12.51
CA LEU A 254 -12.80 19.73 11.37
C LEU A 254 -11.50 20.17 10.71
N HIS A 255 -11.34 21.47 10.44
CA HIS A 255 -10.09 22.03 9.92
C HIS A 255 -8.91 21.73 10.87
N HIS A 256 -9.08 22.01 12.16
CA HIS A 256 -8.04 21.83 13.17
C HIS A 256 -7.61 20.38 13.31
N PHE A 257 -8.57 19.43 13.48
CA PHE A 257 -8.30 18.00 13.68
C PHE A 257 -7.91 17.28 12.40
N THR A 258 -8.30 17.81 11.23
CA THR A 258 -7.76 17.33 9.94
C THR A 258 -6.24 17.57 9.88
N GLY A 259 -5.74 18.71 10.34
CA GLY A 259 -4.32 19.07 10.32
C GLY A 259 -3.81 19.33 8.90
N SER A 260 -2.54 19.08 8.59
CA SER A 260 -1.48 18.61 9.50
C SER A 260 -1.10 19.66 10.54
N LYS A 261 -0.20 19.27 11.46
CA LYS A 261 0.35 20.23 12.42
C LYS A 261 1.01 21.42 11.71
N ASP A 262 1.81 21.13 10.68
CA ASP A 262 2.54 22.15 9.92
C ASP A 262 1.58 23.05 9.13
N HIS A 263 0.53 22.47 8.54
CA HIS A 263 -0.55 23.24 7.90
C HIS A 263 -1.24 24.16 8.90
N ASN A 264 -1.64 23.65 10.06
CA ASN A 264 -2.29 24.44 11.10
C ASN A 264 -1.41 25.58 11.62
N VAL A 265 -0.10 25.37 11.74
CA VAL A 265 0.85 26.44 12.11
C VAL A 265 0.84 27.57 11.06
N ARG A 266 0.90 27.23 9.77
CA ARG A 266 0.87 28.22 8.68
C ARG A 266 -0.47 28.97 8.60
N MET A 267 -1.58 28.25 8.78
CA MET A 267 -2.93 28.85 8.80
C MET A 267 -3.09 29.84 9.97
N ARG A 268 -2.58 29.49 11.17
CA ARG A 268 -2.57 30.40 12.32
C ARG A 268 -1.68 31.62 12.09
N GLN A 269 -0.50 31.43 11.48
CA GLN A 269 0.38 32.56 11.11
C GLN A 269 -0.31 33.50 10.13
N LYS A 270 -1.01 32.94 9.13
CA LYS A 270 -1.81 33.73 8.18
C LYS A 270 -2.91 34.51 8.89
N ALA A 271 -3.67 33.87 9.79
CA ALA A 271 -4.69 34.52 10.57
C ALA A 271 -4.11 35.68 11.40
N LEU A 272 -3.02 35.46 12.12
CA LEU A 272 -2.34 36.49 12.92
C LEU A 272 -1.87 37.67 12.06
N SER A 273 -1.38 37.45 10.83
CA SER A 273 -1.00 38.52 9.92
C SER A 273 -2.17 39.43 9.52
N LEU A 274 -3.40 38.96 9.69
CA LEU A 274 -4.65 39.69 9.47
C LEU A 274 -5.30 40.23 10.76
N GLY A 275 -4.60 40.13 11.90
CA GLY A 275 -5.14 40.53 13.22
C GLY A 275 -6.21 39.55 13.74
N LEU A 276 -6.20 38.30 13.27
CA LEU A 276 -7.14 37.26 13.63
C LEU A 276 -6.45 36.11 14.38
N SER A 277 -7.20 35.40 15.23
CA SER A 277 -6.76 34.18 15.92
C SER A 277 -7.62 33.00 15.48
N LEU A 278 -6.98 31.98 14.90
CA LEU A 278 -7.64 30.74 14.45
C LEU A 278 -7.40 29.61 15.45
N SER A 279 -8.47 28.96 15.88
CA SER A 279 -8.43 27.78 16.75
C SER A 279 -9.51 26.77 16.35
N GLU A 280 -9.59 25.64 17.04
CA GLU A 280 -10.68 24.66 16.91
C GLU A 280 -12.06 25.20 17.31
N TRP A 281 -12.09 26.31 18.01
CA TRP A 281 -13.31 26.96 18.51
C TRP A 281 -13.84 28.05 17.59
N GLY A 282 -13.04 28.51 16.63
CA GLY A 282 -13.43 29.60 15.72
C GLY A 282 -12.29 30.48 15.26
N LEU A 283 -12.66 31.47 14.46
CA LEU A 283 -11.81 32.55 13.97
C LEU A 283 -12.30 33.87 14.58
N ARG A 284 -11.42 34.56 15.33
CA ARG A 284 -11.77 35.75 16.14
C ARG A 284 -10.73 36.85 15.96
N PRO A 285 -11.07 38.11 16.26
CA PRO A 285 -10.07 39.16 16.43
C PRO A 285 -9.03 38.80 17.49
N GLU A 286 -7.73 39.10 17.25
CA GLU A 286 -6.61 38.76 18.15
C GLU A 286 -6.74 39.44 19.53
N GLU A 287 -7.31 40.63 19.57
CA GLU A 287 -7.51 41.41 20.82
C GLU A 287 -8.56 40.80 21.78
N GLU A 288 -9.44 39.94 21.28
CA GLU A 288 -10.43 39.23 22.09
C GLU A 288 -9.86 37.90 22.65
N LYS A 289 -8.96 38.02 23.64
CA LYS A 289 -8.35 36.83 24.27
C LYS A 289 -9.30 36.03 25.19
N ASP A 290 -10.52 36.55 25.48
CA ASP A 290 -11.49 35.85 26.31
C ASP A 290 -12.36 34.91 25.51
N SER A 291 -12.08 33.60 25.65
CA SER A 291 -12.78 32.51 24.93
C SER A 291 -14.28 32.40 25.30
N SER A 292 -14.73 33.06 26.36
CA SER A 292 -16.14 33.04 26.81
C SER A 292 -17.05 33.99 26.02
N ARG A 293 -16.48 34.93 25.22
CA ARG A 293 -17.24 35.88 24.43
C ARG A 293 -17.46 35.34 23.00
N LYS A 294 -18.72 35.17 22.60
CA LYS A 294 -19.13 34.74 21.24
C LYS A 294 -19.19 35.91 20.24
N THR A 295 -18.86 37.12 20.63
CA THR A 295 -18.89 38.32 19.81
C THR A 295 -17.64 38.37 18.91
N GLY A 296 -17.81 38.60 17.61
CA GLY A 296 -16.71 38.71 16.65
C GLY A 296 -16.27 37.40 15.99
N LEU A 297 -17.01 36.29 16.21
CA LEU A 297 -16.77 35.04 15.49
C LEU A 297 -17.13 35.20 14.01
N VAL A 298 -16.26 34.70 13.15
CA VAL A 298 -16.60 34.43 11.75
C VAL A 298 -17.50 33.20 11.73
N GLU A 299 -18.69 33.30 11.15
CA GLU A 299 -19.54 32.13 10.90
C GLU A 299 -18.97 31.33 9.75
N ALA A 300 -18.86 30.01 9.92
CA ALA A 300 -18.44 29.09 8.89
C ALA A 300 -19.49 27.99 8.71
N HIS A 301 -20.02 27.88 7.49
CA HIS A 301 -20.93 26.82 7.07
C HIS A 301 -20.22 25.73 6.28
N SER A 302 -18.95 25.94 5.98
CA SER A 302 -18.02 25.02 5.32
C SER A 302 -16.58 25.33 5.71
N GLU A 303 -15.64 24.44 5.42
CA GLU A 303 -14.22 24.76 5.58
C GLU A 303 -13.78 25.87 4.63
N GLU A 304 -14.36 25.96 3.42
CA GLU A 304 -14.10 27.00 2.42
C GLU A 304 -14.29 28.40 3.00
N ASP A 305 -15.26 28.59 3.88
CA ASP A 305 -15.52 29.90 4.53
C ASP A 305 -14.33 30.33 5.40
N ILE A 306 -13.64 29.39 6.04
CA ILE A 306 -12.42 29.67 6.83
C ILE A 306 -11.31 30.19 5.92
N PHE A 307 -11.05 29.49 4.82
CA PHE A 307 -10.02 29.88 3.84
C PHE A 307 -10.37 31.24 3.20
N LYS A 308 -11.62 31.43 2.81
CA LYS A 308 -12.11 32.70 2.26
C LYS A 308 -11.96 33.87 3.23
N ALA A 309 -12.26 33.67 4.53
CA ALA A 309 -12.08 34.68 5.56
C ALA A 309 -10.62 35.10 5.74
N LEU A 310 -9.67 34.21 5.41
CA LEU A 310 -8.24 34.46 5.42
C LEU A 310 -7.67 34.94 4.06
N GLY A 311 -8.53 35.12 3.06
CA GLY A 311 -8.11 35.54 1.71
C GLY A 311 -7.37 34.44 0.93
N LEU A 312 -7.69 33.18 1.19
CA LEU A 312 -7.04 32.01 0.60
C LEU A 312 -8.02 31.23 -0.28
N GLN A 313 -7.50 30.62 -1.35
CA GLN A 313 -8.17 29.52 -2.04
C GLN A 313 -8.33 28.34 -1.07
N TYR A 314 -9.44 27.59 -1.19
CA TYR A 314 -9.63 26.38 -0.39
C TYR A 314 -8.53 25.36 -0.64
N VAL A 315 -7.90 24.90 0.43
CA VAL A 315 -6.89 23.83 0.38
C VAL A 315 -7.53 22.49 0.71
N PRO A 316 -7.64 21.58 -0.26
CA PRO A 316 -8.16 20.23 0.00
C PRO A 316 -7.34 19.49 1.05
N PRO A 317 -7.94 18.62 1.89
CA PRO A 317 -7.23 17.87 2.93
C PRO A 317 -5.98 17.14 2.45
N ALA A 318 -6.01 16.57 1.24
CA ALA A 318 -4.86 15.86 0.66
C ALA A 318 -3.59 16.73 0.54
N LEU A 319 -3.72 18.04 0.39
CA LEU A 319 -2.58 18.97 0.25
C LEU A 319 -2.08 19.54 1.58
N ARG A 320 -2.79 19.36 2.69
CA ARG A 320 -2.50 20.02 3.98
C ARG A 320 -1.31 19.38 4.72
N GLU A 321 -0.13 19.41 4.11
CA GLU A 321 1.10 18.82 4.69
C GLU A 321 2.22 19.85 4.95
N GLY A 322 1.92 21.15 4.87
CA GLY A 322 2.90 22.21 5.09
C GLY A 322 3.96 22.32 4.00
N ARG A 323 3.63 21.94 2.76
CA ARG A 323 4.56 21.87 1.62
C ARG A 323 4.36 22.97 0.58
N GLY A 324 3.91 24.14 1.03
CA GLY A 324 3.73 25.33 0.19
C GLY A 324 2.29 25.49 -0.32
N GLU A 325 1.34 24.73 0.22
CA GLU A 325 -0.08 24.80 -0.18
C GLU A 325 -0.75 26.11 0.27
N VAL A 326 -0.34 26.68 1.41
CA VAL A 326 -0.89 27.94 1.90
C VAL A 326 -0.42 29.10 1.04
N GLU A 327 0.86 29.11 0.67
CA GLU A 327 1.46 30.10 -0.23
C GLU A 327 0.87 30.01 -1.65
N ALA A 328 0.60 28.80 -2.14
CA ALA A 328 -0.08 28.61 -3.43
C ALA A 328 -1.55 29.05 -3.36
N ALA A 329 -2.25 28.75 -2.26
CA ALA A 329 -3.62 29.20 -2.04
C ALA A 329 -3.76 30.73 -1.99
N GLU A 330 -2.78 31.42 -1.41
CA GLU A 330 -2.72 32.88 -1.37
C GLU A 330 -2.63 33.50 -2.77
N LYS A 331 -1.95 32.81 -3.69
CA LYS A 331 -1.77 33.26 -5.09
C LYS A 331 -2.84 32.73 -6.04
N ASN A 332 -3.77 31.88 -5.58
CA ASN A 332 -4.70 31.12 -6.39
C ASN A 332 -4.01 30.19 -7.41
N GLU A 333 -2.93 29.55 -7.00
CA GLU A 333 -2.10 28.64 -7.82
C GLU A 333 -2.27 27.16 -7.44
N LEU A 334 -3.28 26.80 -6.63
CA LEU A 334 -3.55 25.39 -6.33
C LEU A 334 -4.04 24.68 -7.60
N PRO A 335 -3.54 23.46 -7.87
CA PRO A 335 -3.96 22.71 -9.05
C PRO A 335 -5.38 22.17 -8.90
N GLU A 336 -6.04 21.94 -10.04
CA GLU A 336 -7.22 21.09 -10.11
C GLU A 336 -6.76 19.62 -9.96
N LEU A 337 -7.02 19.07 -8.79
CA LEU A 337 -6.52 17.75 -8.43
C LEU A 337 -7.28 16.64 -9.17
N LEU A 338 -6.54 15.60 -9.55
CA LEU A 338 -7.09 14.37 -10.12
C LEU A 338 -8.19 13.78 -9.22
N GLU A 339 -9.27 13.29 -9.83
CA GLU A 339 -10.33 12.52 -9.20
C GLU A 339 -10.34 11.07 -9.72
N LEU A 340 -10.97 10.15 -8.96
CA LEU A 340 -11.03 8.74 -9.36
C LEU A 340 -11.79 8.55 -10.69
N SER A 341 -12.82 9.37 -10.92
CA SER A 341 -13.62 9.38 -12.15
C SER A 341 -12.85 9.83 -13.40
N ASP A 342 -11.69 10.47 -13.24
CA ASP A 342 -10.86 10.89 -14.37
C ASP A 342 -10.10 9.71 -14.98
N LEU A 343 -9.91 8.61 -14.22
CA LEU A 343 -9.20 7.43 -14.71
C LEU A 343 -10.05 6.65 -15.71
N LYS A 344 -9.47 6.36 -16.87
CA LYS A 344 -10.12 5.66 -18.00
C LYS A 344 -9.74 4.19 -18.08
N GLY A 345 -8.76 3.74 -17.30
CA GLY A 345 -8.24 2.40 -17.26
C GLY A 345 -6.98 2.29 -16.41
N CYS A 346 -6.27 1.18 -16.52
CA CYS A 346 -4.98 0.95 -15.88
C CYS A 346 -4.15 -0.08 -16.64
N PHE A 347 -2.85 -0.21 -16.31
CA PHE A 347 -1.90 -0.99 -17.10
C PHE A 347 -1.24 -2.15 -16.37
N HIS A 348 -0.94 -2.08 -15.13
CA HIS A 348 -0.17 -3.10 -14.40
C HIS A 348 -1.14 -4.06 -13.71
N ASN A 349 -1.49 -5.15 -14.41
CA ASN A 349 -2.44 -6.16 -13.91
C ASN A 349 -2.02 -7.56 -14.31
N HIS A 350 -2.22 -8.52 -13.42
CA HIS A 350 -1.82 -9.91 -13.55
C HIS A 350 -3.04 -10.82 -13.70
N THR A 351 -2.86 -11.91 -14.45
CA THR A 351 -3.88 -12.93 -14.66
C THR A 351 -3.43 -14.27 -14.11
N THR A 352 -4.28 -15.30 -14.23
CA THR A 352 -3.90 -16.69 -13.93
C THR A 352 -2.77 -17.22 -14.83
N ALA A 353 -2.35 -16.46 -15.85
CA ALA A 353 -1.19 -16.83 -16.65
C ALA A 353 0.12 -16.70 -15.83
N SER A 354 0.22 -15.77 -14.88
CA SER A 354 1.30 -15.71 -13.90
C SER A 354 0.77 -16.04 -12.49
N ASP A 355 0.58 -15.08 -11.63
CA ASP A 355 0.19 -15.24 -10.22
C ASP A 355 -1.10 -14.49 -9.86
N GLY A 356 -1.81 -13.96 -10.84
CA GLY A 356 -3.15 -13.44 -10.66
C GLY A 356 -4.17 -14.54 -10.35
N ARG A 357 -5.30 -14.15 -9.78
CA ARG A 357 -6.37 -15.06 -9.33
C ARG A 357 -7.51 -15.17 -10.33
N ASN A 358 -7.58 -14.27 -11.29
CA ASN A 358 -8.64 -14.19 -12.28
C ASN A 358 -8.08 -14.38 -13.68
N THR A 359 -8.88 -15.00 -14.54
CA THR A 359 -8.55 -15.16 -15.95
C THR A 359 -8.53 -13.81 -16.68
N LEU A 360 -7.93 -13.78 -17.86
CA LEU A 360 -7.94 -12.61 -18.74
C LEU A 360 -9.38 -12.12 -19.01
N GLU A 361 -10.31 -13.04 -19.27
CA GLU A 361 -11.70 -12.71 -19.55
C GLU A 361 -12.41 -12.12 -18.33
N GLU A 362 -12.14 -12.63 -17.12
CA GLU A 362 -12.74 -12.10 -15.88
C GLU A 362 -12.21 -10.70 -15.59
N MET A 363 -10.90 -10.47 -15.78
CA MET A 363 -10.30 -9.14 -15.62
C MET A 363 -10.88 -8.15 -16.63
N ALA A 364 -11.03 -8.55 -17.91
CA ALA A 364 -11.62 -7.71 -18.95
C ALA A 364 -13.11 -7.43 -18.66
N ALA A 365 -13.87 -8.43 -18.21
CA ALA A 365 -15.28 -8.28 -17.87
C ALA A 365 -15.49 -7.28 -16.72
N GLU A 366 -14.65 -7.34 -15.68
CA GLU A 366 -14.72 -6.40 -14.56
C GLU A 366 -14.35 -4.97 -15.00
N ALA A 367 -13.31 -4.81 -15.82
CA ALA A 367 -12.93 -3.51 -16.38
C ALA A 367 -14.06 -2.91 -17.24
N ASP A 368 -14.71 -3.73 -18.09
CA ASP A 368 -15.86 -3.33 -18.89
C ASP A 368 -17.07 -2.94 -18.02
N ALA A 369 -17.33 -3.69 -16.95
CA ALA A 369 -18.40 -3.39 -15.99
C ALA A 369 -18.18 -2.06 -15.26
N ARG A 370 -16.92 -1.69 -14.99
CA ARG A 370 -16.53 -0.39 -14.43
C ARG A 370 -16.64 0.76 -15.43
N GLY A 371 -16.87 0.46 -16.71
CA GLY A 371 -16.94 1.46 -17.77
C GLY A 371 -15.59 1.99 -18.20
N TRP A 372 -14.50 1.26 -17.97
CA TRP A 372 -13.18 1.64 -18.43
C TRP A 372 -13.05 1.53 -19.96
N GLU A 373 -12.24 2.40 -20.53
CA GLU A 373 -11.97 2.38 -21.96
C GLU A 373 -10.91 1.34 -22.32
N TYR A 374 -9.98 1.04 -21.38
CA TYR A 374 -8.90 0.09 -21.60
C TYR A 374 -8.41 -0.58 -20.32
N LEU A 375 -7.78 -1.73 -20.50
CA LEU A 375 -7.10 -2.52 -19.49
C LEU A 375 -5.76 -3.00 -20.05
N GLY A 376 -4.66 -2.81 -19.35
CA GLY A 376 -3.36 -3.39 -19.70
C GLY A 376 -3.08 -4.64 -18.86
N ILE A 377 -2.72 -5.74 -19.51
CA ILE A 377 -2.23 -6.96 -18.86
C ILE A 377 -0.69 -6.94 -18.87
N ALA A 378 -0.10 -7.26 -17.73
CA ALA A 378 1.34 -7.19 -17.51
C ALA A 378 1.84 -8.37 -16.65
N ASP A 379 1.48 -9.60 -17.04
CA ASP A 379 1.95 -10.79 -16.35
C ASP A 379 3.49 -10.84 -16.29
N HIS A 380 4.03 -11.42 -15.22
CA HIS A 380 5.46 -11.47 -14.93
C HIS A 380 6.28 -12.20 -15.99
N SER A 381 7.52 -11.75 -16.23
CA SER A 381 8.51 -12.42 -17.06
C SER A 381 9.16 -13.62 -16.34
N LYS A 382 9.87 -14.45 -17.11
CA LYS A 382 10.38 -15.77 -16.70
C LYS A 382 11.31 -15.78 -15.48
N SER A 383 12.04 -14.69 -15.20
CA SER A 383 12.90 -14.61 -14.01
C SER A 383 12.11 -14.52 -12.70
N SER A 384 10.87 -14.09 -12.75
CA SER A 384 9.91 -14.14 -11.63
C SER A 384 9.27 -15.53 -11.52
N PHE A 385 10.10 -16.59 -11.46
CA PHE A 385 9.62 -17.98 -11.40
C PHE A 385 8.75 -18.27 -10.16
N GLN A 386 8.86 -17.47 -9.09
CA GLN A 386 8.01 -17.58 -7.89
C GLN A 386 6.58 -17.12 -8.15
N ALA A 387 6.40 -16.21 -9.12
CA ALA A 387 5.13 -15.72 -9.61
C ALA A 387 4.68 -16.45 -10.88
N ASN A 388 5.20 -17.66 -11.16
CA ASN A 388 4.91 -18.41 -12.37
C ASN A 388 5.14 -17.59 -13.67
N GLY A 389 6.19 -16.76 -13.69
CA GLY A 389 6.48 -15.85 -14.80
C GLY A 389 6.53 -16.55 -16.17
N LEU A 390 6.07 -15.84 -17.20
CA LEU A 390 5.92 -16.37 -18.55
C LEU A 390 7.27 -16.46 -19.24
N ASP A 391 7.50 -17.58 -19.93
CA ASP A 391 8.53 -17.68 -20.97
C ASP A 391 8.03 -17.04 -22.30
N GLU A 392 8.90 -16.99 -23.29
CA GLU A 392 8.62 -16.36 -24.58
C GLU A 392 7.43 -17.00 -25.31
N GLU A 393 7.27 -18.34 -25.19
CA GLU A 393 6.18 -19.06 -25.85
C GLU A 393 4.82 -18.80 -25.14
N ARG A 394 4.81 -18.78 -23.81
CA ARG A 394 3.61 -18.48 -23.03
C ARG A 394 3.18 -17.03 -23.25
N LEU A 395 4.13 -16.10 -23.26
CA LEU A 395 3.86 -14.69 -23.53
C LEU A 395 3.29 -14.49 -24.95
N ALA A 396 3.89 -15.12 -25.97
CA ALA A 396 3.39 -15.03 -27.33
C ALA A 396 1.96 -15.59 -27.47
N ARG A 397 1.64 -16.68 -26.75
CA ARG A 397 0.27 -17.22 -26.72
C ARG A 397 -0.69 -16.22 -26.06
N GLN A 398 -0.31 -15.61 -24.95
CA GLN A 398 -1.13 -14.61 -24.26
C GLN A 398 -1.40 -13.39 -25.15
N VAL A 399 -0.37 -12.85 -25.79
CA VAL A 399 -0.53 -11.74 -26.75
C VAL A 399 -1.54 -12.09 -27.84
N LYS A 400 -1.46 -13.32 -28.41
CA LYS A 400 -2.42 -13.79 -29.40
C LYS A 400 -3.84 -13.83 -28.85
N VAL A 401 -4.05 -14.38 -27.65
CA VAL A 401 -5.36 -14.47 -27.02
C VAL A 401 -5.93 -13.06 -26.75
N ILE A 402 -5.10 -12.12 -26.32
CA ILE A 402 -5.53 -10.72 -26.11
C ILE A 402 -5.99 -10.08 -27.44
N ARG A 403 -5.24 -10.30 -28.55
CA ARG A 403 -5.66 -9.80 -29.88
C ARG A 403 -7.00 -10.41 -30.31
N GLU A 404 -7.14 -11.73 -30.18
CA GLU A 404 -8.40 -12.44 -30.49
C GLU A 404 -9.56 -11.94 -29.62
N LEU A 405 -9.32 -11.62 -28.34
CA LEU A 405 -10.33 -11.06 -27.46
C LEU A 405 -10.79 -9.68 -27.92
N ASN A 406 -9.87 -8.79 -28.27
CA ASN A 406 -10.18 -7.47 -28.82
C ASN A 406 -10.97 -7.59 -30.15
N ASP A 407 -10.54 -8.45 -31.06
CA ASP A 407 -11.17 -8.66 -32.37
C ASP A 407 -12.59 -9.25 -32.26
N SER A 408 -12.85 -9.99 -31.19
CA SER A 408 -14.16 -10.61 -30.95
C SER A 408 -15.28 -9.59 -30.67
N GLY A 409 -14.93 -8.39 -30.23
CA GLY A 409 -15.89 -7.35 -29.81
C GLY A 409 -16.76 -7.75 -28.61
N ARG A 410 -16.35 -8.77 -27.85
CA ARG A 410 -17.11 -9.28 -26.70
C ARG A 410 -17.22 -8.26 -25.58
N PHE A 411 -16.18 -7.43 -25.38
CA PHE A 411 -16.12 -6.36 -24.40
C PHE A 411 -15.91 -5.02 -25.11
N ARG A 412 -16.37 -3.94 -24.49
CA ARG A 412 -16.10 -2.56 -24.96
C ARG A 412 -14.70 -2.10 -24.59
N VAL A 413 -14.18 -2.62 -23.46
CA VAL A 413 -12.84 -2.33 -22.99
C VAL A 413 -11.81 -2.91 -23.96
N TYR A 414 -10.83 -2.09 -24.37
CA TYR A 414 -9.68 -2.54 -25.16
C TYR A 414 -8.60 -3.08 -24.23
N VAL A 415 -8.08 -4.29 -24.52
CA VAL A 415 -7.04 -4.91 -23.69
C VAL A 415 -5.68 -4.74 -24.37
N PHE A 416 -4.77 -4.04 -23.70
CA PHE A 416 -3.38 -3.90 -24.13
C PHE A 416 -2.57 -5.11 -23.67
N ALA A 417 -1.73 -5.65 -24.58
CA ALA A 417 -0.82 -6.75 -24.32
C ALA A 417 0.54 -6.21 -23.87
N GLY A 418 0.87 -6.37 -22.62
CA GLY A 418 2.15 -6.01 -22.02
C GLY A 418 2.76 -7.14 -21.21
N SER A 419 3.84 -6.84 -20.51
CA SER A 419 4.47 -7.71 -19.51
C SER A 419 5.16 -6.87 -18.43
N GLU A 420 5.12 -7.33 -17.19
CA GLU A 420 6.02 -6.86 -16.14
C GLU A 420 7.34 -7.62 -16.27
N VAL A 421 8.32 -6.93 -16.85
CA VAL A 421 9.61 -7.51 -17.21
C VAL A 421 10.63 -7.26 -16.12
N ASP A 422 11.20 -8.33 -15.59
CA ASP A 422 12.26 -8.25 -14.59
C ASP A 422 13.48 -7.48 -15.10
N VAL A 423 13.94 -6.52 -14.30
CA VAL A 423 15.22 -5.85 -14.51
C VAL A 423 16.32 -6.69 -13.88
N LEU A 424 17.16 -7.29 -14.70
CA LEU A 424 18.28 -8.12 -14.28
C LEU A 424 19.48 -7.29 -13.78
N SER A 425 20.55 -7.96 -13.38
CA SER A 425 21.78 -7.30 -12.98
C SER A 425 22.29 -6.37 -14.10
N GLY A 426 22.70 -5.15 -13.71
CA GLY A 426 23.21 -4.14 -14.64
C GLY A 426 22.17 -3.45 -15.53
N GLY A 427 20.87 -3.67 -15.30
CA GLY A 427 19.79 -2.97 -16.01
C GLY A 427 19.32 -3.66 -17.30
N LYS A 428 19.74 -4.91 -17.56
CA LYS A 428 19.21 -5.71 -18.67
C LYS A 428 17.80 -6.18 -18.38
N LEU A 429 16.99 -6.30 -19.43
CA LEU A 429 15.64 -6.86 -19.35
C LEU A 429 15.67 -8.38 -19.48
N ASP A 430 14.68 -9.05 -18.92
CA ASP A 430 14.58 -10.51 -18.88
C ASP A 430 14.20 -11.14 -20.23
N PHE A 431 13.68 -10.35 -21.19
CA PHE A 431 13.38 -10.77 -22.55
C PHE A 431 14.31 -10.09 -23.56
N GLU A 432 14.54 -10.78 -24.70
CA GLU A 432 15.24 -10.22 -25.86
C GLU A 432 14.36 -9.17 -26.57
N ASP A 433 14.99 -8.23 -27.27
CA ASP A 433 14.33 -7.10 -27.94
C ASP A 433 13.19 -7.54 -28.87
N THR A 434 13.35 -8.62 -29.61
CA THR A 434 12.33 -9.15 -30.53
C THR A 434 11.05 -9.58 -29.84
N VAL A 435 11.13 -10.01 -28.57
CA VAL A 435 9.97 -10.36 -27.76
C VAL A 435 9.30 -9.08 -27.24
N LEU A 436 10.12 -8.14 -26.74
CA LEU A 436 9.63 -6.86 -26.22
C LEU A 436 8.92 -6.01 -27.29
N GLU A 437 9.41 -6.03 -28.53
CA GLU A 437 8.81 -5.33 -29.66
C GLU A 437 7.43 -5.90 -30.08
N SER A 438 7.09 -7.12 -29.66
CA SER A 438 5.76 -7.71 -29.91
C SER A 438 4.67 -7.22 -28.97
N LEU A 439 5.05 -6.52 -27.88
CA LEU A 439 4.16 -6.00 -26.87
C LEU A 439 3.68 -4.57 -27.20
N ASP A 440 2.52 -4.21 -26.69
CA ASP A 440 2.00 -2.83 -26.77
C ASP A 440 2.74 -1.89 -25.81
N TYR A 441 3.20 -2.43 -24.68
CA TYR A 441 3.93 -1.69 -23.65
C TYR A 441 4.72 -2.65 -22.74
N VAL A 442 5.72 -2.12 -22.06
CA VAL A 442 6.56 -2.85 -21.12
C VAL A 442 6.61 -2.11 -19.79
N VAL A 443 6.28 -2.80 -18.71
CA VAL A 443 6.54 -2.38 -17.33
C VAL A 443 7.85 -3.01 -16.89
N ALA A 444 8.89 -2.24 -16.65
CA ALA A 444 10.17 -2.75 -16.15
C ALA A 444 10.20 -2.68 -14.62
N SER A 445 10.49 -3.77 -13.94
CA SER A 445 10.44 -3.85 -12.47
C SER A 445 11.64 -4.55 -11.86
N VAL A 446 12.06 -4.10 -10.68
CA VAL A 446 13.15 -4.72 -9.91
C VAL A 446 12.58 -5.60 -8.81
N HIS A 447 12.75 -6.94 -8.93
CA HIS A 447 12.32 -7.90 -7.91
C HIS A 447 13.48 -8.55 -7.14
N ALA A 448 14.71 -8.44 -7.64
CA ALA A 448 15.89 -9.03 -7.02
C ALA A 448 17.02 -8.01 -6.80
N GLY A 449 17.90 -8.29 -5.85
CA GLY A 449 19.03 -7.38 -5.55
C GLY A 449 18.61 -6.07 -4.89
N LEU A 450 17.53 -6.08 -4.09
CA LEU A 450 16.92 -4.89 -3.46
C LEU A 450 17.84 -4.18 -2.46
N THR A 451 18.92 -4.81 -2.03
CA THR A 451 19.87 -4.28 -1.04
C THR A 451 21.16 -3.75 -1.66
N GLN A 452 21.17 -3.50 -2.97
CA GLN A 452 22.29 -2.83 -3.64
C GLN A 452 22.50 -1.43 -3.07
N ASP A 453 23.74 -0.91 -3.18
CA ASP A 453 24.04 0.47 -2.81
C ASP A 453 23.34 1.47 -3.77
N GLU A 454 23.18 2.69 -3.30
CA GLU A 454 22.51 3.79 -4.03
C GLU A 454 23.05 3.96 -5.46
N LYS A 455 24.36 3.97 -5.62
CA LYS A 455 25.01 4.20 -6.92
C LYS A 455 24.70 3.06 -7.89
N THR A 456 24.80 1.82 -7.42
CA THR A 456 24.57 0.61 -8.23
C THR A 456 23.11 0.51 -8.64
N MET A 457 22.17 0.72 -7.69
CA MET A 457 20.74 0.68 -7.98
C MET A 457 20.33 1.80 -8.93
N THR A 458 20.80 3.02 -8.70
CA THR A 458 20.53 4.18 -9.57
C THR A 458 21.00 3.92 -11.01
N ALA A 459 22.23 3.42 -11.17
CA ALA A 459 22.77 3.10 -12.50
C ALA A 459 21.96 1.99 -13.20
N ARG A 460 21.57 0.95 -12.45
CA ARG A 460 20.75 -0.16 -12.97
C ARG A 460 19.41 0.35 -13.52
N ILE A 461 18.72 1.20 -12.77
CA ILE A 461 17.42 1.76 -13.17
C ILE A 461 17.59 2.71 -14.38
N ILE A 462 18.60 3.56 -14.39
CA ILE A 462 18.87 4.49 -15.50
C ILE A 462 19.15 3.71 -16.78
N THR A 463 20.00 2.68 -16.73
CA THR A 463 20.26 1.81 -17.90
C THR A 463 18.97 1.16 -18.44
N THR A 464 18.06 0.76 -17.55
CA THR A 464 16.75 0.22 -17.96
C THR A 464 15.88 1.29 -18.61
N LEU A 465 15.85 2.52 -18.07
CA LEU A 465 15.07 3.63 -18.65
C LEU A 465 15.60 4.11 -20.00
N GLU A 466 16.87 3.86 -20.31
CA GLU A 466 17.48 4.14 -21.62
C GLU A 466 17.06 3.10 -22.69
N HIS A 467 16.47 1.96 -22.28
CA HIS A 467 16.06 0.92 -23.22
C HIS A 467 14.82 1.36 -24.02
N PRO A 468 14.85 1.26 -25.37
CA PRO A 468 13.75 1.78 -26.22
C PRO A 468 12.41 1.11 -25.94
N SER A 469 12.38 -0.21 -25.72
CA SER A 469 11.15 -0.97 -25.52
C SER A 469 10.49 -0.73 -24.14
N VAL A 470 11.17 -0.15 -23.17
CA VAL A 470 10.58 0.17 -21.87
C VAL A 470 9.59 1.32 -22.03
N THR A 471 8.36 1.14 -21.57
CA THR A 471 7.33 2.18 -21.54
C THR A 471 7.27 2.86 -20.19
N MET A 472 7.22 2.06 -19.12
CA MET A 472 7.16 2.57 -17.75
C MET A 472 8.01 1.73 -16.80
N PHE A 473 8.38 2.35 -15.67
CA PHE A 473 9.08 1.67 -14.57
C PHE A 473 8.10 1.46 -13.41
N GLY A 474 7.89 0.19 -13.04
CA GLY A 474 6.97 -0.24 -12.01
C GLY A 474 7.53 -0.06 -10.60
N HIS A 475 6.67 0.22 -9.60
CA HIS A 475 6.97 0.33 -8.15
C HIS A 475 8.44 0.65 -7.82
N LEU A 476 8.87 1.82 -8.28
CA LEU A 476 10.26 2.30 -8.38
C LEU A 476 11.14 1.99 -7.16
N SER A 477 10.66 2.30 -5.97
CA SER A 477 11.47 2.17 -4.76
C SER A 477 11.40 0.78 -4.13
N THR A 478 10.56 -0.10 -4.67
CA THR A 478 10.32 -1.47 -4.18
C THR A 478 9.89 -1.55 -2.71
N ARG A 479 9.46 -0.44 -2.13
CA ARG A 479 9.03 -0.37 -0.73
C ARG A 479 7.78 -1.21 -0.47
N LEU A 480 7.64 -1.69 0.77
CA LEU A 480 6.39 -2.21 1.31
C LEU A 480 6.10 -1.46 2.61
N LEU A 481 5.07 -0.63 2.61
CA LEU A 481 4.68 0.16 3.78
C LEU A 481 4.50 -0.72 5.00
N LEU A 482 5.07 -0.34 6.12
CA LEU A 482 5.08 -1.05 7.40
C LEU A 482 5.77 -2.44 7.37
N ARG A 483 6.51 -2.77 6.28
CA ARG A 483 7.19 -4.07 6.12
C ARG A 483 8.62 -3.97 5.58
N ARG A 484 8.84 -3.13 4.59
CA ARG A 484 10.15 -3.03 3.91
C ARG A 484 10.44 -1.59 3.50
N GLU A 485 11.58 -1.10 3.94
CA GLU A 485 12.09 0.20 3.53
C GLU A 485 12.33 0.25 2.01
N PRO A 486 12.27 1.44 1.39
CA PRO A 486 12.63 1.62 0.00
C PRO A 486 14.09 1.23 -0.26
N SER A 487 14.37 0.69 -1.44
CA SER A 487 15.74 0.50 -1.91
C SER A 487 16.47 1.83 -2.01
N GLN A 488 17.75 1.83 -1.69
CA GLN A 488 18.59 3.03 -1.77
C GLN A 488 18.82 3.41 -3.22
N MET A 489 18.43 4.63 -3.62
CA MET A 489 18.59 5.17 -4.97
C MET A 489 18.55 6.70 -4.98
N ASP A 490 19.16 7.32 -5.98
CA ASP A 490 19.02 8.74 -6.27
C ASP A 490 17.76 8.98 -7.12
N THR A 491 16.62 9.12 -6.45
CA THR A 491 15.32 9.31 -7.10
C THR A 491 15.31 10.54 -8.01
N ALA A 492 16.06 11.60 -7.68
CA ALA A 492 16.10 12.80 -8.50
C ALA A 492 16.76 12.55 -9.86
N LYS A 493 17.89 11.80 -9.88
CA LYS A 493 18.54 11.40 -11.14
C LYS A 493 17.69 10.45 -11.96
N ILE A 494 16.97 9.54 -11.32
CA ILE A 494 16.07 8.61 -12.00
C ILE A 494 14.92 9.37 -12.67
N ILE A 495 14.30 10.34 -11.97
CA ILE A 495 13.27 11.21 -12.54
C ILE A 495 13.83 11.96 -13.76
N ASP A 496 15.02 12.55 -13.67
CA ASP A 496 15.64 13.27 -14.77
C ASP A 496 15.94 12.34 -15.98
N ALA A 497 16.39 11.09 -15.72
CA ALA A 497 16.59 10.08 -16.75
C ALA A 497 15.28 9.63 -17.40
N ALA A 498 14.21 9.41 -16.61
CA ALA A 498 12.91 9.04 -17.15
C ALA A 498 12.36 10.12 -18.09
N ILE A 499 12.47 11.40 -17.70
CA ILE A 499 12.07 12.53 -18.54
C ILE A 499 12.90 12.59 -19.81
N ALA A 500 14.23 12.46 -19.71
CA ALA A 500 15.15 12.56 -20.85
C ALA A 500 14.90 11.46 -21.90
N ASN A 501 14.42 10.28 -21.48
CA ASN A 501 14.14 9.14 -22.32
C ASN A 501 12.64 9.00 -22.66
N GLY A 502 11.78 9.95 -22.27
CA GLY A 502 10.33 9.92 -22.52
C GLY A 502 9.62 8.75 -21.84
N LYS A 503 10.14 8.29 -20.69
CA LYS A 503 9.58 7.14 -19.95
C LYS A 503 8.66 7.61 -18.83
N ILE A 504 7.70 6.75 -18.49
CA ILE A 504 6.74 6.94 -17.42
C ILE A 504 7.32 6.35 -16.13
N LEU A 505 7.07 7.00 -14.99
CA LEU A 505 7.20 6.34 -13.70
C LEU A 505 5.80 5.98 -13.18
N GLU A 506 5.68 4.76 -12.68
CA GLU A 506 4.45 4.28 -12.08
C GLU A 506 4.20 4.96 -10.73
N LEU A 507 2.94 5.32 -10.47
CA LEU A 507 2.41 5.39 -9.11
C LEU A 507 1.66 4.08 -8.87
N ASN A 508 2.35 3.10 -8.29
CA ASN A 508 1.75 1.84 -7.92
C ASN A 508 0.73 2.06 -6.80
N ALA A 509 -0.53 1.81 -7.09
CA ALA A 509 -1.66 2.09 -6.21
C ALA A 509 -1.93 0.99 -5.18
N ASN A 510 -1.16 -0.13 -5.21
CA ASN A 510 -1.28 -1.15 -4.19
C ASN A 510 -1.10 -0.51 -2.81
N PRO A 511 -2.07 -0.64 -1.89
CA PRO A 511 -2.03 0.01 -0.58
C PRO A 511 -0.81 -0.32 0.27
N MET A 512 -0.15 -1.45 -0.02
CA MET A 512 1.11 -1.80 0.64
C MET A 512 2.33 -1.11 0.03
N ARG A 513 2.20 -0.49 -1.15
CA ARG A 513 3.31 0.16 -1.87
C ARG A 513 3.16 1.67 -1.92
N LEU A 514 2.14 2.18 -2.61
CA LEU A 514 1.95 3.60 -2.97
C LEU A 514 3.26 4.22 -3.46
N ASP A 515 3.86 3.58 -4.44
CA ASP A 515 5.22 3.79 -4.95
C ASP A 515 5.18 4.31 -6.41
N MET A 516 5.80 5.32 -6.77
CA MET A 516 6.77 6.19 -6.09
C MET A 516 6.10 7.04 -5.01
N ASP A 517 6.89 7.38 -3.97
CA ASP A 517 6.43 8.21 -2.85
C ASP A 517 5.84 9.54 -3.32
N TRP A 518 4.66 9.90 -2.78
CA TRP A 518 3.93 11.11 -3.17
C TRP A 518 4.74 12.39 -2.99
N ARG A 519 5.76 12.40 -2.12
CA ARG A 519 6.61 13.56 -1.85
C ARG A 519 7.49 13.96 -3.03
N HIS A 520 7.70 13.07 -4.00
CA HIS A 520 8.49 13.32 -5.20
C HIS A 520 7.66 13.85 -6.38
N TRP A 521 6.34 13.57 -6.41
CA TRP A 521 5.52 13.78 -7.58
C TRP A 521 5.37 15.24 -8.01
N ARG A 522 5.14 16.19 -7.07
CA ARG A 522 5.01 17.60 -7.41
C ARG A 522 6.18 18.07 -8.25
N ARG A 523 7.41 17.89 -7.77
CA ARG A 523 8.63 18.29 -8.47
C ARG A 523 8.80 17.52 -9.79
N ALA A 524 8.47 16.25 -9.83
CA ALA A 524 8.56 15.42 -11.03
C ALA A 524 7.59 15.91 -12.11
N ALA A 525 6.35 16.21 -11.75
CA ALA A 525 5.33 16.74 -12.65
C ALA A 525 5.68 18.15 -13.17
N GLU A 526 6.21 19.03 -12.30
CA GLU A 526 6.72 20.36 -12.68
C GLU A 526 7.85 20.28 -13.73
N LYS A 527 8.64 19.19 -13.73
CA LYS A 527 9.67 18.90 -14.72
C LYS A 527 9.15 18.21 -15.99
N GLY A 528 7.86 17.85 -16.03
CA GLY A 528 7.23 17.21 -17.18
C GLY A 528 7.21 15.68 -17.15
N LEU A 529 7.50 15.02 -15.99
CA LEU A 529 7.36 13.58 -15.87
C LEU A 529 5.90 13.17 -16.00
N LEU A 530 5.64 12.15 -16.80
CA LEU A 530 4.32 11.51 -16.88
C LEU A 530 4.23 10.39 -15.86
N CYS A 531 3.09 10.33 -15.15
CA CYS A 531 2.70 9.31 -14.21
C CYS A 531 1.72 8.31 -14.83
N CYS A 532 1.73 7.06 -14.39
CA CYS A 532 0.63 6.12 -14.62
C CYS A 532 0.22 5.51 -13.27
N ILE A 533 -1.06 5.59 -12.92
CA ILE A 533 -1.59 5.06 -11.66
C ILE A 533 -2.08 3.63 -11.91
N ASN A 534 -1.39 2.64 -11.38
CA ASN A 534 -1.70 1.24 -11.60
C ASN A 534 -1.93 0.48 -10.30
N PRO A 535 -2.97 -0.36 -10.21
CA PRO A 535 -3.31 -1.09 -9.00
C PRO A 535 -2.37 -2.26 -8.70
N ASP A 536 -1.58 -2.72 -9.68
CA ASP A 536 -0.78 -3.94 -9.56
C ASP A 536 -1.71 -5.11 -9.13
N ALA A 537 -2.80 -5.23 -9.94
CA ALA A 537 -3.93 -6.05 -9.56
C ALA A 537 -3.68 -7.52 -9.85
N HIS A 538 -3.83 -8.35 -8.82
CA HIS A 538 -3.77 -9.82 -8.89
C HIS A 538 -5.16 -10.45 -8.71
N ALA A 539 -6.19 -9.64 -8.64
CA ALA A 539 -7.59 -10.04 -8.61
C ALA A 539 -8.47 -8.86 -9.02
N THR A 540 -9.68 -9.14 -9.50
CA THR A 540 -10.63 -8.09 -9.96
C THR A 540 -10.93 -7.04 -8.90
N HIS A 541 -11.09 -7.43 -7.63
CA HIS A 541 -11.32 -6.48 -6.53
C HIS A 541 -10.11 -5.58 -6.21
N HIS A 542 -8.89 -5.92 -6.67
CA HIS A 542 -7.73 -5.04 -6.53
C HIS A 542 -7.81 -3.80 -7.43
N PHE A 543 -8.73 -3.75 -8.40
CA PHE A 543 -8.98 -2.51 -9.16
C PHE A 543 -9.43 -1.36 -8.26
N ASP A 544 -10.03 -1.64 -7.10
CA ASP A 544 -10.40 -0.64 -6.11
C ASP A 544 -9.18 0.09 -5.50
N TYR A 545 -7.99 -0.48 -5.60
CA TYR A 545 -6.74 0.15 -5.15
C TYR A 545 -6.44 1.45 -5.89
N GLN A 546 -7.02 1.68 -7.07
CA GLN A 546 -6.91 2.97 -7.75
C GLN A 546 -7.33 4.14 -6.86
N LEU A 547 -8.28 3.94 -5.94
CA LEU A 547 -8.65 4.97 -4.96
C LEU A 547 -7.45 5.38 -4.07
N ALA A 548 -6.64 4.43 -3.62
CA ALA A 548 -5.45 4.72 -2.82
C ALA A 548 -4.38 5.42 -3.68
N GLY A 549 -4.22 5.00 -4.94
CA GLY A 549 -3.33 5.65 -5.91
C GLY A 549 -3.73 7.09 -6.20
N VAL A 550 -5.02 7.35 -6.43
CA VAL A 550 -5.55 8.71 -6.65
C VAL A 550 -5.32 9.58 -5.42
N ASN A 551 -5.53 9.07 -4.20
CA ASN A 551 -5.22 9.82 -2.99
C ASN A 551 -3.73 10.20 -2.91
N ALA A 552 -2.82 9.29 -3.25
CA ALA A 552 -1.39 9.57 -3.30
C ALA A 552 -1.05 10.57 -4.42
N ALA A 553 -1.69 10.48 -5.58
CA ALA A 553 -1.55 11.43 -6.68
C ALA A 553 -2.00 12.84 -6.27
N ARG A 554 -3.14 12.96 -5.60
CA ARG A 554 -3.66 14.23 -5.05
C ARG A 554 -2.68 14.85 -4.05
N LYS A 555 -2.09 14.05 -3.14
CA LYS A 555 -1.03 14.49 -2.23
C LYS A 555 0.21 14.96 -2.99
N GLY A 556 0.52 14.33 -4.11
CA GLY A 556 1.61 14.67 -5.01
C GLY A 556 1.31 15.84 -5.94
N TRP A 557 0.16 16.53 -5.80
CA TRP A 557 -0.26 17.67 -6.63
C TRP A 557 -0.53 17.31 -8.10
N LEU A 558 -0.79 16.04 -8.41
CA LEU A 558 -1.03 15.60 -9.78
C LEU A 558 -2.42 16.01 -10.27
N THR A 559 -2.46 16.37 -11.54
CA THR A 559 -3.67 16.69 -12.31
C THR A 559 -3.85 15.67 -13.43
N THR A 560 -4.97 15.72 -14.14
CA THR A 560 -5.20 14.88 -15.33
C THR A 560 -4.11 15.03 -16.39
N LYS A 561 -3.48 16.20 -16.51
CA LYS A 561 -2.39 16.46 -17.48
C LYS A 561 -1.12 15.65 -17.20
N ASN A 562 -0.92 15.26 -15.94
CA ASN A 562 0.28 14.55 -15.49
C ASN A 562 0.10 13.02 -15.50
N VAL A 563 -1.11 12.51 -15.78
CA VAL A 563 -1.45 11.10 -15.62
C VAL A 563 -1.86 10.49 -16.96
N LEU A 564 -1.13 9.42 -17.40
CA LEU A 564 -1.42 8.75 -18.67
C LEU A 564 -2.83 8.16 -18.69
N ASN A 565 -3.19 7.45 -17.62
CA ASN A 565 -4.45 6.72 -17.58
C ASN A 565 -5.69 7.58 -17.22
N SER A 566 -5.56 8.90 -17.28
CA SER A 566 -6.69 9.81 -17.42
C SER A 566 -7.03 10.16 -18.89
N ARG A 567 -6.19 9.72 -19.84
CA ARG A 567 -6.38 9.96 -21.27
C ARG A 567 -7.34 8.95 -21.87
N THR A 568 -7.97 9.32 -22.98
CA THR A 568 -8.84 8.42 -23.77
C THR A 568 -8.04 7.27 -24.40
N LEU A 569 -8.72 6.19 -24.78
CA LEU A 569 -8.10 5.06 -25.50
C LEU A 569 -7.33 5.53 -26.74
N SER A 570 -7.90 6.45 -27.51
CA SER A 570 -7.24 6.98 -28.73
C SER A 570 -5.93 7.70 -28.41
N GLU A 571 -5.92 8.55 -27.37
CA GLU A 571 -4.71 9.28 -26.94
C GLU A 571 -3.66 8.35 -26.36
N VAL A 572 -4.07 7.25 -25.71
CA VAL A 572 -3.15 6.23 -25.18
C VAL A 572 -2.56 5.42 -26.32
N LYS A 573 -3.35 4.99 -27.31
CA LYS A 573 -2.84 4.30 -28.52
C LYS A 573 -1.81 5.16 -29.27
N GLU A 574 -2.12 6.46 -29.45
CA GLU A 574 -1.19 7.41 -30.05
C GLU A 574 0.12 7.51 -29.26
N TYR A 575 0.03 7.64 -27.92
CA TYR A 575 1.20 7.69 -27.05
C TYR A 575 2.07 6.43 -27.14
N LEU A 576 1.45 5.26 -27.22
CA LEU A 576 2.11 3.96 -27.36
C LEU A 576 2.53 3.66 -28.80
N SER A 577 2.26 4.56 -29.76
CA SER A 577 2.53 4.39 -31.19
C SER A 577 1.86 3.15 -31.80
N ILE A 578 0.69 2.78 -31.29
CA ILE A 578 -0.11 1.67 -31.81
C ILE A 578 -0.95 2.20 -32.98
N ILE A 579 -0.72 1.62 -34.18
CA ILE A 579 -1.48 1.94 -35.38
C ILE A 579 -2.62 0.94 -35.48
N ASP A 580 -3.86 1.43 -35.64
CA ASP A 580 -5.06 0.61 -35.85
C ASP A 580 -5.02 -0.16 -37.19
#